data_8651ecebeed078e1f1d14af685cf1fe0
#
_entry.id   8651ecebeed078e1f1d14af685cf1fe0
#
_cell.length_a   1.000
_cell.length_b   1.000
_cell.length_c   1.000
_cell.angle_alpha   90.00
_cell.angle_beta   90.00
_cell.angle_gamma   90.00
#
_symmetry.space_group_name_H-M   'P 1'
#
loop_
_entity.id
_entity.type
_entity.pdbx_description
1 polymer ?
#
loop_
_entity_poly.entity_id
_entity_poly.type
_entity_poly.pdbx_seq_one_letter_code
_entity_poly.pdbx_strand_id
1 'polypeptide(L)'
;MTFGALKRLFVIFGTAGLAPLFLASPLRAQQPKPLPGSEPCLACHETGPRTGKRQPGMPPPFNAAALRASPHSALECTNCHADLEGRKEFPHPEKLQPVDCGTCHADETKQYAESLHGKAARRGDPLAPRCTDCHGTHNILRPSDPASPTTITQIPFLCGRCHHEGSRVQLTHNIPQDKILENYTKASTARACSAVA
;
A
#
# COMPACT_ATOMS: atom_id res chain seq x y z
N MET A 1 91.23 -4.31 34.33
CA MET A 1 90.23 -3.58 33.63
C MET A 1 89.29 -4.60 32.94
N THR A 2 88.24 -5.00 33.60
CA THR A 2 87.30 -6.05 33.08
C THR A 2 85.86 -5.51 33.19
N PHE A 3 85.23 -5.26 32.03
CA PHE A 3 83.86 -4.82 31.95
C PHE A 3 82.88 -6.01 32.05
N GLY A 4 82.08 -6.01 33.10
CA GLY A 4 81.00 -7.00 33.29
C GLY A 4 79.78 -6.68 32.46
N ALA A 5 79.35 -7.65 31.66
CA ALA A 5 78.15 -7.57 30.86
C ALA A 5 76.91 -7.96 31.68
N LEU A 6 76.02 -7.02 31.90
CA LEU A 6 74.71 -7.19 32.58
C LEU A 6 73.67 -7.71 31.59
N LYS A 7 73.28 -8.99 31.70
CA LYS A 7 72.21 -9.58 30.94
C LYS A 7 70.87 -9.11 31.48
N ARG A 8 70.12 -8.31 30.71
CA ARG A 8 68.74 -7.97 31.00
C ARG A 8 67.83 -9.10 30.53
N LEU A 9 67.16 -9.70 31.48
CA LEU A 9 66.09 -10.68 31.25
C LEU A 9 64.74 -9.94 30.90
N PHE A 10 64.34 -10.04 29.66
CA PHE A 10 62.99 -9.52 29.25
C PHE A 10 61.92 -10.58 29.56
N VAL A 11 61.11 -10.32 30.57
CA VAL A 11 59.88 -11.09 30.84
C VAL A 11 58.78 -10.55 29.94
N ILE A 12 58.41 -11.36 28.94
CA ILE A 12 57.25 -11.03 28.06
C ILE A 12 55.97 -11.48 28.77
N PHE A 13 55.24 -10.54 29.32
CA PHE A 13 53.86 -10.78 29.78
C PHE A 13 52.95 -10.88 28.56
N GLY A 14 52.56 -12.11 28.21
CA GLY A 14 51.53 -12.37 27.22
C GLY A 14 50.15 -11.97 27.79
N THR A 15 49.61 -10.87 27.35
CA THR A 15 48.20 -10.51 27.61
C THR A 15 47.31 -11.37 26.72
N ALA A 16 46.72 -12.41 27.29
CA ALA A 16 45.64 -13.17 26.62
C ALA A 16 44.44 -12.28 26.49
N GLY A 17 44.26 -11.70 25.29
CA GLY A 17 43.10 -10.93 24.94
C GLY A 17 41.86 -11.83 24.89
N LEU A 18 40.96 -11.72 25.87
CA LEU A 18 39.63 -12.26 25.80
C LEU A 18 38.85 -11.46 24.73
N ALA A 19 38.69 -12.03 23.55
CA ALA A 19 37.77 -11.49 22.55
C ALA A 19 36.33 -11.62 23.08
N PRO A 20 35.53 -10.52 23.10
CA PRO A 20 34.14 -10.61 23.49
C PRO A 20 33.37 -11.44 22.45
N LEU A 21 32.85 -12.60 22.87
CA LEU A 21 31.84 -13.33 22.09
C LEU A 21 30.57 -12.45 22.00
N PHE A 22 30.40 -11.73 20.92
CA PHE A 22 29.13 -11.14 20.59
C PHE A 22 28.16 -12.28 20.27
N LEU A 23 27.36 -12.68 21.27
CA LEU A 23 26.19 -13.52 21.07
C LEU A 23 25.20 -12.71 20.21
N ALA A 24 25.24 -12.94 18.89
CA ALA A 24 24.25 -12.43 17.99
C ALA A 24 22.88 -13.02 18.42
N SER A 25 22.10 -12.23 19.11
CA SER A 25 20.72 -12.59 19.41
C SER A 25 20.00 -12.87 18.08
N PRO A 26 19.35 -14.03 17.91
CA PRO A 26 18.59 -14.27 16.69
C PRO A 26 17.55 -13.17 16.54
N LEU A 27 17.56 -12.46 15.41
CA LEU A 27 16.49 -11.54 15.05
C LEU A 27 15.19 -12.34 15.08
N ARG A 28 14.43 -12.19 16.16
CA ARG A 28 13.11 -12.80 16.27
C ARG A 28 12.24 -12.11 15.23
N ALA A 29 11.97 -12.81 14.13
CA ALA A 29 11.02 -12.34 13.12
C ALA A 29 9.72 -12.00 13.84
N GLN A 30 9.35 -10.72 13.85
CA GLN A 30 8.10 -10.28 14.48
C GLN A 30 6.97 -10.95 13.72
N GLN A 31 6.13 -11.69 14.45
CA GLN A 31 4.95 -12.29 13.86
C GLN A 31 4.05 -11.17 13.30
N PRO A 32 3.49 -11.37 12.10
CA PRO A 32 2.58 -10.37 11.53
C PRO A 32 1.48 -10.04 12.52
N LYS A 33 1.18 -8.73 12.69
CA LYS A 33 0.09 -8.28 13.54
C LYS A 33 -1.21 -8.96 13.08
N PRO A 34 -1.97 -9.61 13.96
CA PRO A 34 -3.24 -10.21 13.60
C PRO A 34 -4.23 -9.12 13.15
N LEU A 35 -5.08 -9.45 12.19
CA LEU A 35 -6.21 -8.61 11.79
C LEU A 35 -7.39 -8.95 12.69
N PRO A 36 -8.04 -7.99 13.35
CA PRO A 36 -9.14 -8.26 14.27
C PRO A 36 -10.29 -9.00 13.57
N GLY A 37 -10.90 -9.98 14.25
CA GLY A 37 -12.10 -10.69 13.80
C GLY A 37 -12.02 -11.35 12.42
N SER A 38 -10.79 -11.55 11.88
CA SER A 38 -10.60 -11.95 10.50
C SER A 38 -10.36 -13.44 10.28
N GLU A 39 -10.17 -14.22 11.37
CA GLU A 39 -9.81 -15.63 11.28
C GLU A 39 -10.78 -16.45 10.41
N PRO A 40 -12.11 -16.31 10.54
CA PRO A 40 -13.04 -17.08 9.70
C PRO A 40 -12.94 -16.71 8.22
N CYS A 41 -12.65 -15.46 7.91
CA CYS A 41 -12.52 -14.97 6.54
C CYS A 41 -11.19 -15.43 5.92
N LEU A 42 -10.10 -15.31 6.67
CA LEU A 42 -8.75 -15.66 6.22
C LEU A 42 -8.59 -17.15 5.96
N ALA A 43 -9.37 -18.01 6.64
CA ALA A 43 -9.39 -19.44 6.38
C ALA A 43 -9.62 -19.77 4.89
N CYS A 44 -10.44 -18.99 4.20
CA CYS A 44 -10.70 -19.15 2.77
C CYS A 44 -9.94 -18.13 1.90
N HIS A 45 -9.85 -16.88 2.34
CA HIS A 45 -9.31 -15.79 1.52
C HIS A 45 -7.77 -15.72 1.52
N GLU A 46 -7.08 -16.08 2.61
CA GLU A 46 -5.61 -16.08 2.66
C GLU A 46 -5.01 -17.37 2.11
N THR A 47 -5.71 -18.51 2.29
CA THR A 47 -5.24 -19.83 1.90
C THR A 47 -5.70 -20.26 0.51
N GLY A 48 -6.40 -19.40 -0.22
CA GLY A 48 -6.85 -19.67 -1.58
C GLY A 48 -5.73 -20.24 -2.47
N PRO A 49 -6.04 -20.91 -3.59
CA PRO A 49 -5.09 -21.73 -4.32
C PRO A 49 -3.88 -20.88 -4.74
N ARG A 50 -2.75 -21.18 -4.14
CA ARG A 50 -1.47 -20.53 -4.45
C ARG A 50 -0.89 -20.98 -5.78
N THR A 51 -1.40 -22.10 -6.31
CA THR A 51 -0.96 -22.69 -7.58
C THR A 51 -2.18 -23.31 -8.30
N GLY A 52 -2.39 -22.91 -9.54
CA GLY A 52 -3.44 -23.48 -10.38
C GLY A 52 -4.46 -22.46 -10.88
N LYS A 53 -5.32 -22.91 -11.82
CA LYS A 53 -6.46 -22.10 -12.28
C LYS A 53 -7.48 -21.97 -11.16
N ARG A 54 -7.92 -20.72 -10.91
CA ARG A 54 -9.01 -20.44 -9.97
C ARG A 54 -10.25 -21.25 -10.38
N GLN A 55 -10.78 -22.02 -9.44
CA GLN A 55 -12.04 -22.74 -9.68
C GLN A 55 -13.23 -21.79 -9.50
N PRO A 56 -14.35 -22.02 -10.21
CA PRO A 56 -15.59 -21.29 -9.96
C PRO A 56 -15.99 -21.38 -8.48
N GLY A 57 -16.43 -20.26 -7.89
CA GLY A 57 -16.80 -20.19 -6.47
C GLY A 57 -15.65 -19.94 -5.51
N MET A 58 -14.39 -19.94 -5.96
CA MET A 58 -13.27 -19.57 -5.09
C MET A 58 -13.14 -18.06 -4.91
N PRO A 59 -12.85 -17.58 -3.69
CA PRO A 59 -12.67 -16.17 -3.45
C PRO A 59 -11.49 -15.60 -4.26
N PRO A 60 -11.52 -14.31 -4.63
CA PRO A 60 -10.39 -13.65 -5.26
C PRO A 60 -9.18 -13.69 -4.32
N PRO A 61 -7.95 -13.66 -4.88
CA PRO A 61 -6.73 -13.58 -4.08
C PRO A 61 -6.78 -12.36 -3.15
N PHE A 62 -6.49 -12.59 -1.88
CA PHE A 62 -6.41 -11.54 -0.87
C PHE A 62 -4.98 -11.45 -0.34
N ASN A 63 -4.48 -10.23 -0.21
CA ASN A 63 -3.16 -9.97 0.37
C ASN A 63 -3.30 -9.40 1.79
N ALA A 64 -3.33 -10.28 2.77
CA ALA A 64 -3.42 -9.89 4.17
C ALA A 64 -2.26 -9.00 4.64
N ALA A 65 -1.07 -9.16 4.07
CA ALA A 65 0.08 -8.31 4.41
C ALA A 65 -0.14 -6.86 3.96
N ALA A 66 -0.78 -6.64 2.82
CA ALA A 66 -1.13 -5.30 2.35
C ALA A 66 -2.15 -4.62 3.27
N LEU A 67 -3.17 -5.34 3.73
CA LEU A 67 -4.12 -4.80 4.70
C LEU A 67 -3.46 -4.52 6.06
N ARG A 68 -2.55 -5.39 6.53
CA ARG A 68 -1.79 -5.15 7.76
C ARG A 68 -0.92 -3.90 7.71
N ALA A 69 -0.44 -3.51 6.53
CA ALA A 69 0.30 -2.28 6.29
C ALA A 69 -0.60 -1.04 6.11
N SER A 70 -1.90 -1.25 5.88
CA SER A 70 -2.90 -0.19 5.69
C SER A 70 -3.21 0.54 7.00
N PRO A 71 -3.60 1.84 6.96
CA PRO A 71 -4.19 2.52 8.10
C PRO A 71 -5.47 1.85 8.62
N HIS A 72 -6.13 1.01 7.82
CA HIS A 72 -7.32 0.24 8.19
C HIS A 72 -7.02 -1.11 8.87
N SER A 73 -5.77 -1.42 9.18
CA SER A 73 -5.35 -2.69 9.79
C SER A 73 -5.96 -3.00 11.16
N ALA A 74 -6.59 -2.04 11.81
CA ALA A 74 -7.28 -2.22 13.09
C ALA A 74 -8.78 -2.53 12.93
N LEU A 75 -9.30 -2.50 11.70
CA LEU A 75 -10.71 -2.77 11.41
C LEU A 75 -10.93 -4.25 11.12
N GLU A 76 -12.12 -4.72 11.48
CA GLU A 76 -12.60 -6.04 11.07
C GLU A 76 -13.04 -6.03 9.61
N CYS A 77 -13.07 -7.21 8.97
CA CYS A 77 -13.52 -7.32 7.58
C CYS A 77 -14.95 -6.79 7.40
N THR A 78 -15.82 -7.05 8.37
CA THR A 78 -17.22 -6.64 8.37
C THR A 78 -17.44 -5.14 8.57
N ASN A 79 -16.46 -4.41 9.08
CA ASN A 79 -16.57 -2.94 9.12
C ASN A 79 -16.63 -2.32 7.72
N CYS A 80 -16.08 -3.01 6.71
CA CYS A 80 -16.18 -2.62 5.30
C CYS A 80 -17.19 -3.47 4.54
N HIS A 81 -17.24 -4.77 4.78
CA HIS A 81 -18.17 -5.71 4.19
C HIS A 81 -19.38 -5.90 5.10
N ALA A 82 -20.15 -4.82 5.30
CA ALA A 82 -21.25 -4.76 6.26
C ALA A 82 -22.39 -5.76 5.96
N ASP A 83 -22.53 -6.17 4.69
CA ASP A 83 -23.49 -7.21 4.29
C ASP A 83 -23.12 -8.63 4.77
N LEU A 84 -21.94 -8.80 5.35
CA LEU A 84 -21.49 -10.03 6.02
C LEU A 84 -21.59 -9.97 7.54
N GLU A 85 -21.97 -8.85 8.12
CA GLU A 85 -22.11 -8.70 9.57
C GLU A 85 -23.16 -9.69 10.10
N GLY A 86 -22.81 -10.39 11.18
CA GLY A 86 -23.67 -11.40 11.80
C GLY A 86 -23.91 -12.67 10.99
N ARG A 87 -23.33 -12.82 9.80
CA ARG A 87 -23.46 -14.03 8.97
C ARG A 87 -22.77 -15.22 9.63
N LYS A 88 -23.51 -16.33 9.71
CA LYS A 88 -23.03 -17.60 10.29
C LYS A 88 -22.83 -18.69 9.23
N GLU A 89 -23.40 -18.51 8.03
CA GLU A 89 -23.36 -19.49 6.97
C GLU A 89 -22.31 -19.11 5.92
N PHE A 90 -21.45 -20.06 5.59
CA PHE A 90 -20.40 -19.95 4.56
C PHE A 90 -20.45 -21.15 3.63
N PRO A 91 -20.13 -21.01 2.34
CA PRO A 91 -19.69 -19.79 1.68
C PRO A 91 -20.79 -18.72 1.59
N HIS A 92 -20.39 -17.45 1.58
CA HIS A 92 -21.30 -16.34 1.35
C HIS A 92 -21.57 -16.12 -0.17
N PRO A 93 -22.58 -15.33 -0.59
CA PRO A 93 -22.80 -14.98 -1.99
C PRO A 93 -21.55 -14.36 -2.63
N GLU A 94 -21.27 -14.74 -3.88
CA GLU A 94 -20.09 -14.22 -4.61
C GLU A 94 -20.09 -12.70 -4.77
N LYS A 95 -21.28 -12.13 -4.98
CA LYS A 95 -21.46 -10.67 -5.17
C LYS A 95 -21.87 -10.03 -3.85
N LEU A 96 -20.96 -9.30 -3.26
CA LEU A 96 -21.20 -8.46 -2.10
C LEU A 96 -21.65 -7.06 -2.51
N GLN A 97 -22.24 -6.34 -1.56
CA GLN A 97 -22.55 -4.94 -1.74
C GLN A 97 -21.26 -4.11 -1.89
N PRO A 98 -21.26 -3.04 -2.66
CA PRO A 98 -20.16 -2.11 -2.70
C PRO A 98 -19.87 -1.54 -1.31
N VAL A 99 -18.59 -1.50 -0.94
CA VAL A 99 -18.16 -0.90 0.34
C VAL A 99 -18.50 0.59 0.35
N ASP A 100 -19.19 1.03 1.41
CA ASP A 100 -19.47 2.43 1.64
C ASP A 100 -18.39 3.07 2.54
N CYS A 101 -17.45 3.75 1.92
CA CYS A 101 -16.41 4.49 2.61
C CYS A 101 -16.97 5.66 3.44
N GLY A 102 -18.13 6.18 3.04
CA GLY A 102 -18.80 7.33 3.68
C GLY A 102 -19.28 7.06 5.10
N THR A 103 -19.43 5.80 5.49
CA THR A 103 -19.76 5.41 6.87
C THR A 103 -18.76 5.98 7.89
N CYS A 104 -17.48 6.09 7.51
CA CYS A 104 -16.42 6.65 8.36
C CYS A 104 -15.80 7.95 7.78
N HIS A 105 -15.82 8.09 6.45
CA HIS A 105 -15.24 9.21 5.68
C HIS A 105 -16.33 10.13 5.11
N ALA A 106 -17.20 10.64 5.98
CA ALA A 106 -18.37 11.44 5.57
C ALA A 106 -17.99 12.73 4.84
N ASP A 107 -16.97 13.44 5.32
CA ASP A 107 -16.53 14.72 4.74
C ASP A 107 -15.88 14.51 3.36
N GLU A 108 -15.02 13.51 3.23
CA GLU A 108 -14.40 13.14 1.95
C GLU A 108 -15.46 12.68 0.93
N THR A 109 -16.45 11.91 1.38
CA THR A 109 -17.57 11.46 0.55
C THR A 109 -18.41 12.63 0.08
N LYS A 110 -18.66 13.61 0.93
CA LYS A 110 -19.36 14.85 0.55
C LYS A 110 -18.57 15.63 -0.49
N GLN A 111 -17.27 15.86 -0.26
CA GLN A 111 -16.39 16.56 -1.21
C GLN A 111 -16.33 15.82 -2.56
N TYR A 112 -16.20 14.50 -2.52
CA TYR A 112 -16.24 13.68 -3.73
C TYR A 112 -17.57 13.87 -4.47
N ALA A 113 -18.70 13.81 -3.77
CA ALA A 113 -20.02 13.96 -4.37
C ALA A 113 -20.24 15.33 -5.06
N GLU A 114 -19.57 16.37 -4.59
CA GLU A 114 -19.59 17.73 -5.17
C GLU A 114 -18.61 17.88 -6.36
N SER A 115 -17.65 16.98 -6.51
CA SER A 115 -16.66 16.98 -7.58
C SER A 115 -17.25 16.61 -8.94
N LEU A 116 -16.51 16.85 -10.02
CA LEU A 116 -16.88 16.40 -11.36
C LEU A 116 -17.00 14.86 -11.44
N HIS A 117 -16.09 14.14 -10.80
CA HIS A 117 -16.10 12.68 -10.74
C HIS A 117 -17.34 12.16 -10.00
N GLY A 118 -17.64 12.69 -8.82
CA GLY A 118 -18.82 12.29 -8.06
C GLY A 118 -20.13 12.63 -8.75
N LYS A 119 -20.20 13.77 -9.41
CA LYS A 119 -21.36 14.15 -10.24
C LYS A 119 -21.54 13.19 -11.44
N ALA A 120 -20.46 12.78 -12.09
CA ALA A 120 -20.50 11.79 -13.16
C ALA A 120 -20.94 10.41 -12.63
N ALA A 121 -20.38 9.97 -11.53
CA ALA A 121 -20.75 8.70 -10.89
C ALA A 121 -22.24 8.64 -10.51
N ARG A 122 -22.80 9.74 -9.97
CA ARG A 122 -24.25 9.81 -9.67
C ARG A 122 -25.13 9.74 -10.91
N ARG A 123 -24.66 10.18 -12.06
CA ARG A 123 -25.37 10.02 -13.33
C ARG A 123 -25.24 8.63 -13.94
N GLY A 124 -24.56 7.71 -13.28
CA GLY A 124 -24.33 6.35 -13.75
C GLY A 124 -23.24 6.21 -14.80
N ASP A 125 -22.34 7.19 -14.91
CA ASP A 125 -21.21 7.14 -15.84
C ASP A 125 -20.26 5.98 -15.46
N PRO A 126 -20.08 4.98 -16.34
CA PRO A 126 -19.23 3.83 -16.05
C PRO A 126 -17.73 4.14 -16.05
N LEU A 127 -17.33 5.31 -16.53
CA LEU A 127 -15.93 5.76 -16.55
C LEU A 127 -15.60 6.69 -15.36
N ALA A 128 -16.60 7.09 -14.58
CA ALA A 128 -16.38 7.90 -13.40
C ALA A 128 -15.63 7.08 -12.32
N PRO A 129 -14.45 7.54 -11.85
CA PRO A 129 -13.69 6.82 -10.84
C PRO A 129 -14.41 6.87 -9.49
N ARG A 130 -14.33 5.79 -8.73
CA ARG A 130 -14.77 5.67 -7.34
C ARG A 130 -13.60 5.84 -6.38
N CYS A 131 -13.86 5.85 -5.09
CA CYS A 131 -12.82 5.97 -4.05
C CYS A 131 -11.70 4.94 -4.25
N THR A 132 -12.07 3.68 -4.54
CA THR A 132 -11.13 2.57 -4.72
C THR A 132 -10.25 2.69 -5.97
N ASP A 133 -10.66 3.43 -6.98
CA ASP A 133 -9.87 3.61 -8.20
C ASP A 133 -8.63 4.49 -7.95
N CYS A 134 -8.71 5.36 -6.93
CA CYS A 134 -7.61 6.21 -6.52
C CYS A 134 -6.85 5.64 -5.32
N HIS A 135 -7.56 5.13 -4.31
CA HIS A 135 -6.98 4.73 -3.03
C HIS A 135 -6.64 3.24 -2.94
N GLY A 136 -7.12 2.41 -3.88
CA GLY A 136 -7.04 0.97 -3.79
C GLY A 136 -8.16 0.37 -2.93
N THR A 137 -8.01 -0.90 -2.58
CA THR A 137 -9.00 -1.66 -1.80
C THR A 137 -8.41 -2.09 -0.45
N HIS A 138 -7.76 -3.24 -0.40
CA HIS A 138 -7.13 -3.76 0.81
C HIS A 138 -5.70 -3.24 1.05
N ASN A 139 -5.12 -2.53 0.07
CA ASN A 139 -3.78 -1.96 0.07
C ASN A 139 -3.78 -0.43 0.18
N ILE A 140 -4.78 0.14 0.83
CA ILE A 140 -4.88 1.58 1.02
C ILE A 140 -3.70 2.08 1.86
N LEU A 141 -3.02 3.12 1.37
CA LEU A 141 -1.92 3.78 2.05
C LEU A 141 -2.30 5.23 2.37
N ARG A 142 -1.66 5.79 3.40
CA ARG A 142 -1.83 7.22 3.72
C ARG A 142 -1.29 8.08 2.58
N PRO A 143 -1.88 9.25 2.28
CA PRO A 143 -1.35 10.17 1.26
C PRO A 143 0.08 10.65 1.55
N SER A 144 0.52 10.60 2.80
CA SER A 144 1.89 10.92 3.21
C SER A 144 2.90 9.79 2.95
N ASP A 145 2.43 8.58 2.64
CA ASP A 145 3.30 7.46 2.31
C ASP A 145 3.82 7.63 0.87
N PRO A 146 5.15 7.60 0.64
CA PRO A 146 5.71 7.73 -0.71
C PRO A 146 5.24 6.66 -1.70
N ALA A 147 4.84 5.49 -1.23
CA ALA A 147 4.29 4.41 -2.06
C ALA A 147 2.79 4.57 -2.34
N SER A 148 2.12 5.53 -1.71
CA SER A 148 0.70 5.78 -1.95
C SER A 148 0.47 6.33 -3.36
N PRO A 149 -0.49 5.79 -4.12
CA PRO A 149 -0.87 6.39 -5.41
C PRO A 149 -1.44 7.81 -5.25
N THR A 150 -1.92 8.18 -4.06
CA THR A 150 -2.47 9.50 -3.76
C THR A 150 -1.46 10.44 -3.09
N THR A 151 -0.18 10.07 -2.97
CA THR A 151 0.86 11.01 -2.55
C THR A 151 1.09 12.07 -3.63
N ILE A 152 1.47 13.28 -3.22
CA ILE A 152 1.54 14.45 -4.12
C ILE A 152 2.40 14.21 -5.37
N THR A 153 3.46 13.43 -5.25
CA THR A 153 4.35 13.09 -6.37
C THR A 153 3.77 12.03 -7.32
N GLN A 154 2.79 11.25 -6.88
CA GLN A 154 2.15 10.19 -7.67
C GLN A 154 0.82 10.62 -8.29
N ILE A 155 0.21 11.71 -7.81
CA ILE A 155 -1.08 12.20 -8.32
C ILE A 155 -1.10 12.38 -9.85
N PRO A 156 -0.08 12.98 -10.51
CA PRO A 156 -0.11 13.14 -11.96
C PRO A 156 -0.17 11.81 -12.71
N PHE A 157 0.55 10.79 -12.21
CA PHE A 157 0.54 9.44 -12.78
C PHE A 157 -0.79 8.73 -12.51
N LEU A 158 -1.35 8.90 -11.33
CA LEU A 158 -2.66 8.37 -10.97
C LEU A 158 -3.75 8.95 -11.88
N CYS A 159 -3.81 10.26 -12.03
CA CYS A 159 -4.76 10.94 -12.92
C CYS A 159 -4.53 10.55 -14.38
N GLY A 160 -3.25 10.47 -14.79
CA GLY A 160 -2.85 10.09 -16.15
C GLY A 160 -3.30 8.69 -16.57
N ARG A 161 -3.65 7.81 -15.65
CA ARG A 161 -4.22 6.48 -16.00
C ARG A 161 -5.51 6.59 -16.81
N CYS A 162 -6.28 7.66 -16.63
CA CYS A 162 -7.51 7.94 -17.35
C CYS A 162 -7.41 9.20 -18.21
N HIS A 163 -6.65 10.20 -17.78
CA HIS A 163 -6.50 11.51 -18.42
C HIS A 163 -5.23 11.59 -19.27
N HIS A 164 -5.17 10.77 -20.31
CA HIS A 164 -4.10 10.76 -21.31
C HIS A 164 -4.69 10.74 -22.73
N GLU A 165 -3.88 11.10 -23.71
CA GLU A 165 -4.27 11.07 -25.11
C GLU A 165 -4.69 9.66 -25.55
N GLY A 166 -5.82 9.55 -26.25
CA GLY A 166 -6.40 8.29 -26.72
C GLY A 166 -7.10 7.47 -25.62
N SER A 167 -7.21 7.96 -24.39
CA SER A 167 -7.96 7.28 -23.34
C SER A 167 -9.47 7.25 -23.64
N ARG A 168 -10.17 6.24 -23.08
CA ARG A 168 -11.64 6.17 -23.26
C ARG A 168 -12.34 7.42 -22.76
N VAL A 169 -11.86 8.00 -21.66
CA VAL A 169 -12.43 9.23 -21.09
C VAL A 169 -12.26 10.38 -22.07
N GLN A 170 -11.07 10.58 -22.64
CA GLN A 170 -10.80 11.62 -23.61
C GLN A 170 -11.62 11.46 -24.91
N LEU A 171 -11.78 10.22 -25.37
CA LEU A 171 -12.51 9.94 -26.62
C LEU A 171 -14.04 10.09 -26.50
N THR A 172 -14.59 10.00 -25.27
CA THR A 172 -16.05 9.93 -25.06
C THR A 172 -16.60 11.11 -24.25
N HIS A 173 -15.74 11.90 -23.60
CA HIS A 173 -16.13 13.00 -22.73
C HIS A 173 -15.41 14.29 -23.15
N ASN A 174 -16.15 15.37 -23.15
CA ASN A 174 -15.55 16.69 -23.27
C ASN A 174 -15.00 17.14 -21.91
N ILE A 175 -13.74 16.84 -21.66
CA ILE A 175 -13.05 17.18 -20.42
C ILE A 175 -11.93 18.19 -20.70
N PRO A 176 -11.80 19.24 -19.88
CA PRO A 176 -10.77 20.26 -20.09
C PRO A 176 -9.34 19.79 -19.74
N GLN A 177 -9.21 18.65 -19.03
CA GLN A 177 -7.94 18.10 -18.53
C GLN A 177 -7.74 16.67 -19.06
N ASP A 178 -7.53 16.55 -20.36
CA ASP A 178 -7.40 15.27 -21.07
C ASP A 178 -5.96 14.73 -21.14
N LYS A 179 -4.95 15.58 -20.85
CA LYS A 179 -3.51 15.28 -20.99
C LYS A 179 -2.74 15.66 -19.71
N ILE A 180 -3.22 15.20 -18.56
CA ILE A 180 -2.64 15.62 -17.26
C ILE A 180 -1.17 15.20 -17.15
N LEU A 181 -0.84 13.95 -17.51
CA LEU A 181 0.52 13.42 -17.38
C LEU A 181 1.48 14.13 -18.35
N GLU A 182 1.08 14.30 -19.59
CA GLU A 182 1.88 14.96 -20.61
C GLU A 182 2.16 16.43 -20.25
N ASN A 183 1.16 17.12 -19.75
CA ASN A 183 1.30 18.51 -19.31
C ASN A 183 2.20 18.62 -18.06
N TYR A 184 2.06 17.70 -17.12
CA TYR A 184 2.90 17.65 -15.93
C TYR A 184 4.37 17.37 -16.28
N THR A 185 4.64 16.39 -17.15
CA THR A 185 6.00 16.06 -17.55
C THR A 185 6.68 17.19 -18.31
N LYS A 186 5.96 17.87 -19.21
CA LYS A 186 6.47 19.05 -19.92
C LYS A 186 6.80 20.19 -18.95
N ALA A 187 5.92 20.48 -18.00
CA ALA A 187 6.14 21.53 -17.01
C ALA A 187 7.35 21.21 -16.09
N SER A 188 7.52 19.97 -15.69
CA SER A 188 8.62 19.52 -14.85
C SER A 188 9.95 19.59 -15.58
N THR A 189 9.99 19.22 -16.86
CA THR A 189 11.18 19.32 -17.71
C THR A 189 11.57 20.79 -17.93
N ALA A 190 10.60 21.66 -18.19
CA ALA A 190 10.84 23.08 -18.36
C ALA A 190 11.42 23.73 -17.08
N ARG A 191 10.93 23.35 -15.90
CA ARG A 191 11.46 23.84 -14.61
C ARG A 191 12.88 23.34 -14.35
N ALA A 192 13.18 22.07 -14.68
CA ALA A 192 14.54 21.54 -14.54
C ALA A 192 15.55 22.29 -15.43
N CYS A 193 15.18 22.63 -16.67
CA CYS A 193 16.03 23.41 -17.56
C CYS A 193 16.22 24.85 -17.07
N SER A 194 15.22 25.47 -16.45
CA SER A 194 15.32 26.84 -15.93
C SER A 194 16.15 26.94 -14.63
N ALA A 195 16.35 25.84 -13.92
CA ALA A 195 17.13 25.82 -12.68
C ALA A 195 18.64 25.62 -12.92
N VAL A 196 19.07 25.36 -14.18
CA VAL A 196 20.47 25.12 -14.58
C VAL A 196 21.05 26.29 -15.38
N ALA A 197 20.24 27.28 -15.70
CA ALA A 197 20.63 28.53 -16.38
C ALA A 197 20.81 29.69 -15.37
#